data_a99c9d4a75021d5727facb7a03ac7ac0
#
_entry.id   a99c9d4a75021d5727facb7a03ac7ac0
#
_cell.length_a   1.000
_cell.length_b   1.000
_cell.length_c   1.000
_cell.angle_alpha   90.00
_cell.angle_beta   90.00
_cell.angle_gamma   90.00
#
_symmetry.space_group_name_H-M   'P 1'
#
loop_
_entity.id
_entity.type
_entity.pdbx_description
1 polymer ?
#
loop_
_entity_poly.entity_id
_entity_poly.type
_entity_poly.pdbx_seq_one_letter_code
_entity_poly.pdbx_strand_id
1 'polypeptide(L)'
;MTEIRPKTPLTYAQLRTMAGQELGVSEWTTVDQNRIDQFAECTGDHQWIHVDRERARRQSPFRTTIAHGYLTLSIIGALALGMGIVPENTQAAFNYGFDKVRFLAPVKVGARIRLRTTLLSMEDRGPGQYLMKAANTVEIEGEKKPALMAETLVMLYERRKRAGA
;
A
#
# COMPACT_ATOMS: atom_id res chain seq x y z
N MET A 1 1.65 8.18 -21.16
CA MET A 1 2.78 8.14 -20.20
C MET A 1 2.50 9.21 -19.17
N THR A 2 2.02 8.84 -17.99
CA THR A 2 1.77 9.82 -16.91
C THR A 2 3.11 10.02 -16.22
N GLU A 3 3.71 11.20 -16.39
CA GLU A 3 4.94 11.58 -15.70
C GLU A 3 4.72 11.46 -14.18
N ILE A 4 5.46 10.56 -13.57
CA ILE A 4 5.59 10.49 -12.12
C ILE A 4 6.54 11.62 -11.75
N ARG A 5 5.98 12.75 -11.37
CA ARG A 5 6.78 13.84 -10.81
C ARG A 5 7.28 13.41 -9.43
N PRO A 6 8.56 13.65 -9.11
CA PRO A 6 8.96 13.70 -7.72
C PRO A 6 8.12 14.80 -7.07
N LYS A 7 7.13 14.42 -6.29
CA LYS A 7 6.27 15.41 -5.62
C LYS A 7 7.11 16.13 -4.59
N THR A 8 7.07 17.46 -4.63
CA THR A 8 7.52 18.26 -3.50
C THR A 8 6.83 17.73 -2.24
N PRO A 9 7.57 17.38 -1.18
CA PRO A 9 6.98 16.85 0.02
C PRO A 9 5.86 17.76 0.51
N LEU A 10 4.70 17.18 0.83
CA LEU A 10 3.56 17.93 1.33
C LEU A 10 3.78 18.33 2.79
N THR A 11 3.29 19.49 3.17
CA THR A 11 3.22 19.89 4.58
C THR A 11 1.95 19.35 5.23
N TYR A 12 1.93 19.25 6.56
CA TYR A 12 0.72 18.90 7.31
C TYR A 12 -0.46 19.84 7.00
N ALA A 13 -0.19 21.16 6.89
CA ALA A 13 -1.20 22.15 6.55
C ALA A 13 -1.81 21.92 5.17
N GLN A 14 -1.00 21.58 4.16
CA GLN A 14 -1.48 21.25 2.82
C GLN A 14 -2.34 19.98 2.82
N LEU A 15 -1.88 18.89 3.46
CA LEU A 15 -2.66 17.66 3.52
C LEU A 15 -4.04 17.85 4.15
N ARG A 16 -4.15 18.67 5.20
CA ARG A 16 -5.45 18.94 5.84
C ARG A 16 -6.50 19.54 4.89
N THR A 17 -6.07 20.19 3.83
CA THR A 17 -6.97 20.81 2.83
C THR A 17 -7.23 19.90 1.62
N MET A 18 -6.59 18.72 1.55
CA MET A 18 -6.64 17.82 0.40
C MET A 18 -7.61 16.65 0.56
N ALA A 19 -8.50 16.66 1.54
CA ALA A 19 -9.50 15.60 1.70
C ALA A 19 -10.31 15.41 0.41
N GLY A 20 -10.47 14.18 -0.04
CA GLY A 20 -11.11 13.80 -1.29
C GLY A 20 -10.19 13.86 -2.53
N GLN A 21 -8.96 14.36 -2.42
CA GLN A 21 -8.03 14.46 -3.55
C GLN A 21 -7.12 13.24 -3.66
N GLU A 22 -6.79 12.86 -4.90
CA GLU A 22 -5.78 11.85 -5.18
C GLU A 22 -4.39 12.36 -4.77
N LEU A 23 -3.71 11.64 -3.89
CA LEU A 23 -2.34 11.93 -3.47
C LEU A 23 -1.32 11.45 -4.51
N GLY A 24 -1.63 10.40 -5.24
CA GLY A 24 -0.79 9.90 -6.32
C GLY A 24 -1.01 8.44 -6.66
N VAL A 25 -0.16 8.00 -7.60
CA VAL A 25 -0.07 6.63 -8.07
C VAL A 25 1.39 6.22 -8.01
N SER A 26 1.67 5.03 -7.46
CA SER A 26 3.05 4.51 -7.37
C SER A 26 3.56 4.01 -8.72
N GLU A 27 4.86 3.73 -8.79
CA GLU A 27 5.44 2.91 -9.84
C GLU A 27 4.87 1.48 -9.78
N TRP A 28 4.95 0.81 -10.94
CA TRP A 28 4.63 -0.60 -11.03
C TRP A 28 5.70 -1.43 -10.33
N THR A 29 5.29 -2.41 -9.52
CA THR A 29 6.18 -3.39 -8.90
C THR A 29 5.75 -4.81 -9.27
N THR A 30 6.71 -5.69 -9.53
CA THR A 30 6.45 -7.10 -9.84
C THR A 30 6.28 -7.91 -8.57
N VAL A 31 5.29 -8.79 -8.55
CA VAL A 31 5.11 -9.78 -7.49
C VAL A 31 5.57 -11.13 -8.05
N ASP A 32 6.84 -11.42 -7.89
CA ASP A 32 7.46 -12.68 -8.33
C ASP A 32 7.29 -13.81 -7.30
N GLN A 33 7.68 -15.02 -7.68
CA GLN A 33 7.56 -16.19 -6.81
C GLN A 33 8.47 -16.08 -5.58
N ASN A 34 9.65 -15.49 -5.73
CA ASN A 34 10.57 -15.36 -4.60
C ASN A 34 9.96 -14.51 -3.47
N ARG A 35 9.28 -13.42 -3.82
CA ARG A 35 8.56 -12.58 -2.84
C ARG A 35 7.40 -13.34 -2.19
N ILE A 36 6.68 -14.17 -2.94
CA ILE A 36 5.61 -15.02 -2.42
C ILE A 36 6.16 -16.07 -1.46
N ASP A 37 7.24 -16.74 -1.84
CA ASP A 37 7.89 -17.77 -1.02
C ASP A 37 8.46 -17.16 0.28
N GLN A 38 9.11 -15.98 0.22
CA GLN A 38 9.59 -15.27 1.40
C GLN A 38 8.45 -14.88 2.35
N PHE A 39 7.30 -14.49 1.82
CA PHE A 39 6.14 -14.18 2.64
C PHE A 39 5.56 -15.44 3.29
N ALA A 40 5.51 -16.56 2.58
CA ALA A 40 5.10 -17.85 3.11
C ALA A 40 6.02 -18.29 4.27
N GLU A 41 7.34 -18.18 4.11
CA GLU A 41 8.31 -18.48 5.16
C GLU A 41 8.15 -17.58 6.38
N CYS A 42 7.98 -16.27 6.17
CA CYS A 42 7.85 -15.29 7.22
C CYS A 42 6.57 -15.48 8.06
N THR A 43 5.47 -15.93 7.43
CA THR A 43 4.15 -16.01 8.08
C THR A 43 3.75 -17.45 8.47
N GLY A 44 4.42 -18.46 7.91
CA GLY A 44 4.04 -19.86 8.02
C GLY A 44 2.85 -20.28 7.12
N ASP A 45 2.37 -19.39 6.24
CA ASP A 45 1.28 -19.71 5.31
C ASP A 45 1.83 -20.34 4.03
N HIS A 46 2.03 -21.66 4.08
CA HIS A 46 2.53 -22.47 2.98
C HIS A 46 1.39 -23.14 2.17
N GLN A 47 0.23 -22.52 2.06
CA GLN A 47 -0.85 -23.05 1.25
C GLN A 47 -0.37 -23.29 -0.19
N TRP A 48 -0.66 -24.47 -0.74
CA TRP A 48 -0.13 -24.92 -2.04
C TRP A 48 -0.43 -23.97 -3.20
N ILE A 49 -1.52 -23.20 -3.15
CA ILE A 49 -1.86 -22.21 -4.18
C ILE A 49 -0.83 -21.08 -4.29
N HIS A 50 0.02 -20.90 -3.28
CA HIS A 50 1.05 -19.88 -3.22
C HIS A 50 2.43 -20.43 -3.57
N VAL A 51 2.77 -21.66 -3.09
CA VAL A 51 4.15 -22.14 -3.11
C VAL A 51 4.37 -23.35 -4.03
N ASP A 52 3.35 -24.14 -4.35
CA ASP A 52 3.47 -25.34 -5.20
C ASP A 52 3.09 -25.03 -6.65
N ARG A 53 4.09 -24.64 -7.45
CA ARG A 53 3.91 -24.27 -8.86
C ARG A 53 3.33 -25.38 -9.73
N GLU A 54 3.77 -26.64 -9.50
CA GLU A 54 3.33 -27.80 -10.29
C GLU A 54 1.88 -28.15 -9.98
N ARG A 55 1.52 -28.15 -8.72
CA ARG A 55 0.15 -28.37 -8.30
C ARG A 55 -0.76 -27.21 -8.74
N ALA A 56 -0.30 -25.98 -8.59
CA ALA A 56 -1.06 -24.79 -9.01
C ALA A 56 -1.33 -24.81 -10.51
N ARG A 57 -0.37 -25.20 -11.34
CA ARG A 57 -0.56 -25.33 -12.78
C ARG A 57 -1.64 -26.37 -13.14
N ARG A 58 -1.72 -27.47 -12.40
CA ARG A 58 -2.66 -28.57 -12.68
C ARG A 58 -4.04 -28.35 -12.06
N GLN A 59 -4.11 -27.85 -10.83
CA GLN A 59 -5.31 -27.87 -10.00
C GLN A 59 -5.90 -26.48 -9.71
N SER A 60 -5.09 -25.40 -9.76
CA SER A 60 -5.60 -24.06 -9.51
C SER A 60 -6.49 -23.58 -10.67
N PRO A 61 -7.61 -22.90 -10.39
CA PRO A 61 -8.41 -22.25 -11.43
C PRO A 61 -7.63 -21.16 -12.17
N PHE A 62 -6.55 -20.66 -11.58
CA PHE A 62 -5.68 -19.66 -12.18
C PHE A 62 -4.56 -20.24 -13.03
N ARG A 63 -4.35 -21.58 -13.00
CA ARG A 63 -3.29 -22.31 -13.71
C ARG A 63 -1.87 -21.87 -13.37
N THR A 64 -1.70 -21.17 -12.27
CA THR A 64 -0.42 -20.69 -11.74
C THR A 64 -0.56 -20.41 -10.25
N THR A 65 0.55 -20.14 -9.57
CA THR A 65 0.53 -19.64 -8.20
C THR A 65 0.03 -18.19 -8.14
N ILE A 66 -0.50 -17.82 -7.01
CA ILE A 66 -0.99 -16.47 -6.72
C ILE A 66 -0.36 -15.94 -5.42
N ALA A 67 -0.24 -14.64 -5.30
CA ALA A 67 0.21 -14.00 -4.07
C ALA A 67 -0.83 -14.19 -2.95
N HIS A 68 -0.36 -14.27 -1.71
CA HIS A 68 -1.22 -14.13 -0.54
C HIS A 68 -1.92 -12.77 -0.57
N GLY A 69 -3.19 -12.74 -0.21
CA GLY A 69 -3.91 -11.47 -0.08
C GLY A 69 -3.20 -10.52 0.90
N TYR A 70 -2.73 -11.06 2.03
CA TYR A 70 -1.99 -10.30 3.04
C TYR A 70 -0.62 -9.80 2.55
N LEU A 71 0.07 -10.51 1.66
CA LEU A 71 1.26 -9.98 1.00
C LEU A 71 0.90 -8.73 0.18
N THR A 72 -0.16 -8.81 -0.62
CA THR A 72 -0.63 -7.67 -1.44
C THR A 72 -1.05 -6.50 -0.56
N LEU A 73 -1.69 -6.75 0.59
CA LEU A 73 -2.06 -5.72 1.56
C LEU A 73 -0.82 -5.07 2.20
N SER A 74 0.18 -5.86 2.59
CA SER A 74 1.39 -5.35 3.24
C SER A 74 2.26 -4.49 2.33
N ILE A 75 2.22 -4.72 1.02
CA ILE A 75 2.97 -3.94 0.01
C ILE A 75 2.48 -2.48 -0.05
N ILE A 76 1.22 -2.18 0.33
CA ILE A 76 0.68 -0.81 0.34
C ILE A 76 1.62 0.16 1.06
N GLY A 77 2.13 -0.22 2.23
CA GLY A 77 3.02 0.65 3.01
C GLY A 77 4.30 1.03 2.27
N ALA A 78 4.94 0.05 1.62
CA ALA A 78 6.17 0.29 0.85
C ALA A 78 5.91 1.15 -0.39
N LEU A 79 4.80 0.91 -1.12
CA LEU A 79 4.43 1.70 -2.28
C LEU A 79 4.07 3.15 -1.89
N ALA A 80 3.35 3.33 -0.78
CA ALA A 80 3.00 4.65 -0.24
C ALA A 80 4.25 5.47 0.14
N LEU A 81 5.23 4.83 0.79
CA LEU A 81 6.53 5.46 1.11
C LEU A 81 7.26 5.89 -0.17
N GLY A 82 7.29 5.05 -1.20
CA GLY A 82 7.91 5.38 -2.48
C GLY A 82 7.26 6.55 -3.21
N MET A 83 6.00 6.87 -2.93
CA MET A 83 5.30 8.03 -3.51
C MET A 83 5.60 9.35 -2.80
N GLY A 84 6.25 9.35 -1.63
CA GLY A 84 6.53 10.56 -0.87
C GLY A 84 5.28 11.28 -0.36
N ILE A 85 4.20 10.54 -0.08
CA ILE A 85 2.94 11.11 0.41
C ILE A 85 2.94 11.41 1.92
N VAL A 86 3.98 10.95 2.62
CA VAL A 86 4.17 11.29 4.04
C VAL A 86 4.66 12.73 4.14
N PRO A 87 4.06 13.57 5.02
CA PRO A 87 4.44 14.98 5.14
C PRO A 87 5.91 15.17 5.47
N GLU A 88 6.48 16.29 4.97
CA GLU A 88 7.77 16.78 5.42
C GLU A 88 7.75 16.95 6.96
N ASN A 89 8.85 16.79 7.60
CA ASN A 89 8.96 16.85 9.07
C ASN A 89 8.24 15.73 9.85
N THR A 90 7.78 14.65 9.21
CA THR A 90 7.30 13.50 9.93
C THR A 90 8.47 12.80 10.64
N GLN A 91 8.38 12.67 11.95
CA GLN A 91 9.35 11.93 12.77
C GLN A 91 9.11 10.42 12.68
N ALA A 92 7.83 10.01 12.69
CA ALA A 92 7.43 8.62 12.61
C ALA A 92 6.02 8.50 12.00
N ALA A 93 5.80 7.39 11.29
CA ALA A 93 4.51 6.99 10.77
C ALA A 93 4.23 5.55 11.21
N PHE A 94 3.11 5.30 11.87
CA PHE A 94 2.73 3.99 12.34
C PHE A 94 1.44 3.53 11.68
N ASN A 95 1.41 2.28 11.23
CA ASN A 95 0.17 1.65 10.81
C ASN A 95 -0.76 1.55 12.02
N TYR A 96 -1.86 2.29 12.00
CA TYR A 96 -2.84 2.29 13.09
C TYR A 96 -3.92 1.25 12.86
N GLY A 97 -4.30 1.03 11.59
CA GLY A 97 -5.30 0.05 11.23
C GLY A 97 -5.75 0.15 9.78
N PHE A 98 -6.78 -0.64 9.49
CA PHE A 98 -7.47 -0.64 8.21
C PHE A 98 -8.97 -0.66 8.42
N ASP A 99 -9.68 0.10 7.58
CA ASP A 99 -11.13 -0.05 7.40
C ASP A 99 -11.40 -0.66 6.02
N LYS A 100 -12.53 -1.35 5.88
CA LYS A 100 -13.10 -1.79 4.59
C LYS A 100 -12.13 -2.53 3.66
N VAL A 101 -11.26 -3.38 4.17
CA VAL A 101 -10.38 -4.21 3.32
C VAL A 101 -11.22 -5.22 2.53
N ARG A 102 -10.99 -5.27 1.21
CA ARG A 102 -11.58 -6.26 0.30
C ARG A 102 -10.55 -6.72 -0.72
N PHE A 103 -10.32 -8.02 -0.79
CA PHE A 103 -9.55 -8.68 -1.84
C PHE A 103 -10.49 -8.98 -3.01
N LEU A 104 -10.23 -8.42 -4.17
CA LEU A 104 -11.16 -8.39 -5.29
C LEU A 104 -10.70 -9.28 -6.45
N ALA A 105 -9.41 -9.33 -6.72
CA ALA A 105 -8.82 -10.19 -7.74
C ALA A 105 -7.49 -10.77 -7.24
N PRO A 106 -7.17 -12.04 -7.58
CA PRO A 106 -5.88 -12.64 -7.22
C PRO A 106 -4.74 -12.01 -8.03
N VAL A 107 -3.64 -11.72 -7.36
CA VAL A 107 -2.40 -11.32 -8.01
C VAL A 107 -1.64 -12.58 -8.40
N LYS A 108 -1.58 -12.90 -9.70
CA LYS A 108 -0.82 -14.05 -10.22
C LYS A 108 0.67 -13.80 -10.08
N VAL A 109 1.45 -14.86 -9.92
CA VAL A 109 2.92 -14.76 -9.94
C VAL A 109 3.39 -14.06 -11.22
N GLY A 110 4.33 -13.12 -11.07
CA GLY A 110 4.87 -12.31 -12.16
C GLY A 110 4.02 -11.10 -12.55
N ALA A 111 2.80 -10.97 -12.02
CA ALA A 111 1.98 -9.79 -12.27
C ALA A 111 2.63 -8.52 -11.69
N ARG A 112 2.40 -7.40 -12.37
CA ARG A 112 2.81 -6.08 -11.88
C ARG A 112 1.62 -5.40 -11.23
N ILE A 113 1.85 -4.81 -10.07
CA ILE A 113 0.85 -4.07 -9.31
C ILE A 113 1.34 -2.65 -9.02
N ARG A 114 0.41 -1.73 -8.80
CA ARG A 114 0.70 -0.37 -8.32
C ARG A 114 -0.38 0.10 -7.36
N LEU A 115 -0.05 1.09 -6.58
CA LEU A 115 -0.95 1.72 -5.61
C LEU A 115 -1.47 3.04 -6.15
N ARG A 116 -2.77 3.25 -6.05
CA ARG A 116 -3.44 4.53 -6.19
C ARG A 116 -4.01 4.95 -4.84
N THR A 117 -3.70 6.15 -4.38
CA THR A 117 -4.08 6.63 -3.04
C THR A 117 -4.83 7.94 -3.13
N THR A 118 -5.97 8.02 -2.43
CA THR A 118 -6.78 9.22 -2.24
C THR A 118 -6.88 9.53 -0.74
N LEU A 119 -6.60 10.77 -0.34
CA LEU A 119 -6.77 11.19 1.05
C LEU A 119 -8.26 11.26 1.39
N LEU A 120 -8.68 10.62 2.47
CA LEU A 120 -10.05 10.70 2.98
C LEU A 120 -10.17 11.74 4.11
N SER A 121 -9.26 11.70 5.07
CA SER A 121 -9.22 12.67 6.16
C SER A 121 -7.82 12.80 6.77
N MET A 122 -7.61 13.92 7.44
CA MET A 122 -6.44 14.20 8.26
C MET A 122 -6.94 14.80 9.58
N GLU A 123 -6.98 14.01 10.63
CA GLU A 123 -7.53 14.37 11.93
C GLU A 123 -6.42 14.74 12.91
N ASP A 124 -6.61 15.82 13.65
CA ASP A 124 -5.75 16.21 14.77
C ASP A 124 -6.03 15.28 15.95
N ARG A 125 -4.99 14.67 16.51
CA ARG A 125 -5.06 13.76 17.68
C ARG A 125 -4.28 14.29 18.88
N GLY A 126 -3.88 15.55 18.82
CA GLY A 126 -3.10 16.24 19.84
C GLY A 126 -1.81 16.85 19.30
N PRO A 127 -1.01 17.48 20.14
CA PRO A 127 0.15 18.27 19.72
C PRO A 127 1.15 17.47 18.88
N GLY A 128 1.20 17.73 17.57
CA GLY A 128 2.08 17.06 16.61
C GLY A 128 1.68 15.61 16.30
N GLN A 129 0.43 15.23 16.54
CA GLN A 129 -0.10 13.89 16.25
C GLN A 129 -1.30 14.00 15.33
N TYR A 130 -1.28 13.25 14.24
CA TYR A 130 -2.33 13.28 13.23
C TYR A 130 -2.72 11.87 12.81
N LEU A 131 -4.01 11.60 12.69
CA LEU A 131 -4.51 10.37 12.08
C LEU A 131 -4.87 10.66 10.62
N MET A 132 -4.10 10.08 9.72
CA MET A 132 -4.36 10.13 8.28
C MET A 132 -5.15 8.89 7.87
N LYS A 133 -6.30 9.12 7.22
CA LYS A 133 -7.09 8.07 6.58
C LYS A 133 -7.01 8.23 5.07
N ALA A 134 -6.69 7.16 4.36
CA ALA A 134 -6.58 7.17 2.90
C ALA A 134 -7.25 5.96 2.27
N ALA A 135 -7.98 6.19 1.17
CA ALA A 135 -8.49 5.12 0.31
C ALA A 135 -7.38 4.66 -0.63
N ASN A 136 -7.14 3.37 -0.64
CA ASN A 136 -6.09 2.73 -1.41
C ASN A 136 -6.68 1.70 -2.36
N THR A 137 -6.27 1.77 -3.63
CA THR A 137 -6.59 0.78 -4.65
C THR A 137 -5.29 0.19 -5.18
N VAL A 138 -5.12 -1.12 -5.03
CA VAL A 138 -3.99 -1.83 -5.66
C VAL A 138 -4.45 -2.35 -7.01
N GLU A 139 -3.93 -1.73 -8.06
CA GLU A 139 -4.23 -2.06 -9.46
C GLU A 139 -3.30 -3.19 -9.94
N ILE A 140 -3.81 -4.06 -10.84
CA ILE A 140 -3.03 -5.07 -11.55
C ILE A 140 -2.86 -4.62 -13.00
N GLU A 141 -1.64 -4.64 -13.53
CA GLU A 141 -1.35 -4.23 -14.91
C GLU A 141 -2.15 -5.09 -15.91
N GLY A 142 -2.85 -4.41 -16.82
CA GLY A 142 -3.69 -5.06 -17.83
C GLY A 142 -5.06 -5.56 -17.35
N GLU A 143 -5.37 -5.47 -16.06
CA GLU A 143 -6.65 -5.94 -15.51
C GLU A 143 -7.58 -4.75 -15.19
N LYS A 144 -8.87 -4.92 -15.48
CA LYS A 144 -9.87 -3.89 -15.11
C LYS A 144 -10.23 -3.92 -13.62
N LYS A 145 -10.15 -5.10 -13.00
CA LYS A 145 -10.50 -5.31 -11.60
C LYS A 145 -9.25 -5.19 -10.74
N PRO A 146 -9.23 -4.32 -9.71
CA PRO A 146 -8.07 -4.19 -8.85
C PRO A 146 -7.87 -5.44 -7.99
N ALA A 147 -6.64 -5.65 -7.50
CA ALA A 147 -6.32 -6.72 -6.58
C ALA A 147 -7.04 -6.55 -5.24
N LEU A 148 -7.00 -5.35 -4.70
CA LEU A 148 -7.67 -5.01 -3.45
C LEU A 148 -8.03 -3.53 -3.37
N MET A 149 -8.96 -3.24 -2.48
CA MET A 149 -9.27 -1.89 -1.99
C MET A 149 -9.24 -1.91 -0.46
N ALA A 150 -8.67 -0.88 0.14
CA ALA A 150 -8.59 -0.73 1.59
C ALA A 150 -8.56 0.75 1.99
N GLU A 151 -9.12 1.06 3.14
CA GLU A 151 -8.93 2.37 3.79
C GLU A 151 -7.84 2.18 4.86
N THR A 152 -6.68 2.78 4.67
CA THR A 152 -5.59 2.74 5.66
C THR A 152 -5.75 3.85 6.69
N LEU A 153 -5.42 3.52 7.92
CA LEU A 153 -5.31 4.45 9.04
C LEU A 153 -3.83 4.50 9.46
N VAL A 154 -3.23 5.68 9.35
CA VAL A 154 -1.82 5.89 9.69
C VAL A 154 -1.70 7.00 10.73
N MET A 155 -1.08 6.69 11.85
CA MET A 155 -0.76 7.69 12.87
C MET A 155 0.57 8.34 12.51
N LEU A 156 0.55 9.66 12.31
CA LEU A 156 1.72 10.47 11.96
C LEU A 156 2.14 11.31 13.17
N TYR A 157 3.45 11.33 13.40
CA TYR A 157 4.06 12.15 14.45
C TYR A 157 4.96 13.19 13.81
N GLU A 158 4.61 14.47 13.97
CA GLU A 158 5.40 15.59 13.47
C GLU A 158 6.64 15.82 14.35
N ARG A 159 7.77 16.08 13.72
CA ARG A 159 8.99 16.42 14.44
C ARG A 159 8.78 17.78 15.14
N ARG A 160 8.83 17.81 16.45
CA ARG A 160 8.82 19.07 17.21
C ARG A 160 10.04 19.89 16.87
N LYS A 161 9.86 21.16 16.49
CA LYS A 161 10.98 22.10 16.47
C LYS A 161 11.52 22.14 17.89
N ARG A 162 12.81 21.83 18.08
CA ARG A 162 13.46 22.10 19.37
C ARG A 162 13.28 23.60 19.63
N ALA A 163 12.61 23.95 20.73
CA ALA A 163 12.62 25.32 21.22
C ALA A 163 14.09 25.68 21.50
N GLY A 164 14.59 26.65 20.75
CA GLY A 164 15.88 27.34 20.83
C GLY A 164 17.06 26.57 21.43
N ALA A 165 18.07 26.30 20.58
CA ALA A 165 19.45 26.34 21.04
C ALA A 165 20.00 27.74 20.76
#